data_db4141733fe95ab1c15e22b366f57517
#
_entry.id   db4141733fe95ab1c15e22b366f57517
#
_cell.length_a   1.000
_cell.length_b   1.000
_cell.length_c   1.000
_cell.angle_alpha   90.00
_cell.angle_beta   90.00
_cell.angle_gamma   90.00
#
_symmetry.space_group_name_H-M   'P 1'
#
loop_
_entity.id
_entity.type
_entity.pdbx_description
1 polymer ?
#
loop_
_entity_poly.entity_id
_entity_poly.type
_entity_poly.pdbx_seq_one_letter_code
_entity_poly.pdbx_strand_id
1 'polypeptide(L)'
;MSRYKTFYETVVRVDLLSKLQCTNIHQIPKVTQITVSGATHGPLGKGLDHPISSAFLLELITGQQSKLTRIRRGNARYKVREGFLEGSKVTLHGRQMWNFMDRLVTMVLPRQTDFAGLQHDSFDGRGNYSIGIRDINAFLEVEAQHGNVLNFALDSGRGCGIYIHTSAQTDAEARVLLSALRFPFTCAPRLAVSVAQSPSRRLRPAVASAVTRPSIAAAVLSPRRPSRAAVCSAPN
;
A
#
# COMPACT_ATOMS: atom_id res chain seq x y z
N MET A 1 11.49 -9.40 -23.21
CA MET A 1 10.31 -8.88 -22.51
C MET A 1 10.01 -9.77 -21.33
N SER A 2 9.35 -9.29 -20.26
CA SER A 2 8.94 -10.16 -19.16
C SER A 2 7.68 -10.96 -19.56
N ARG A 3 7.64 -12.27 -19.27
CA ARG A 3 6.49 -13.14 -19.56
C ARG A 3 5.20 -12.57 -18.95
N TYR A 4 5.28 -12.07 -17.73
CA TYR A 4 4.14 -11.54 -16.99
C TYR A 4 3.64 -10.20 -17.56
N LYS A 5 4.53 -9.38 -18.12
CA LYS A 5 4.14 -8.16 -18.83
C LYS A 5 3.34 -8.46 -20.08
N THR A 6 3.82 -9.40 -20.90
CA THR A 6 3.08 -9.85 -22.09
C THR A 6 1.72 -10.43 -21.72
N PHE A 7 1.63 -11.22 -20.67
CA PHE A 7 0.36 -11.74 -20.17
C PHE A 7 -0.62 -10.59 -19.78
N TYR A 8 -0.12 -9.57 -19.10
CA TYR A 8 -0.93 -8.39 -18.79
C TYR A 8 -1.44 -7.67 -20.03
N GLU A 9 -0.58 -7.44 -21.02
CA GLU A 9 -0.93 -6.70 -22.25
C GLU A 9 -1.88 -7.47 -23.18
N THR A 10 -1.72 -8.79 -23.28
CA THR A 10 -2.50 -9.60 -24.23
C THR A 10 -3.81 -10.12 -23.66
N VAL A 11 -3.84 -10.52 -22.40
CA VAL A 11 -4.99 -11.19 -21.78
C VAL A 11 -5.68 -10.28 -20.75
N VAL A 12 -4.95 -9.84 -19.74
CA VAL A 12 -5.53 -9.17 -18.58
C VAL A 12 -6.14 -7.82 -18.96
N ARG A 13 -5.47 -7.06 -19.82
CA ARG A 13 -5.95 -5.74 -20.24
C ARG A 13 -7.29 -5.81 -20.99
N VAL A 14 -7.47 -6.82 -21.83
CA VAL A 14 -8.73 -7.02 -22.57
C VAL A 14 -9.86 -7.46 -21.63
N ASP A 15 -9.55 -8.37 -20.71
CA ASP A 15 -10.50 -8.85 -19.70
C ASP A 15 -10.94 -7.72 -18.75
N LEU A 16 -10.02 -6.85 -18.32
CA LEU A 16 -10.33 -5.69 -17.51
C LEU A 16 -11.21 -4.66 -18.21
N LEU A 17 -10.99 -4.46 -19.49
CA LEU A 17 -11.81 -3.54 -20.29
C LEU A 17 -13.28 -3.97 -20.31
N SER A 18 -13.53 -5.27 -20.46
CA SER A 18 -14.90 -5.81 -20.44
C SER A 18 -15.52 -5.80 -19.03
N LYS A 19 -14.74 -6.11 -17.98
CA LYS A 19 -15.24 -6.19 -16.60
C LYS A 19 -15.51 -4.84 -15.96
N LEU A 20 -14.64 -3.85 -16.21
CA LEU A 20 -14.76 -2.52 -15.62
C LEU A 20 -15.56 -1.54 -16.47
N GLN A 21 -16.04 -1.97 -17.65
CA GLN A 21 -16.81 -1.13 -18.58
C GLN A 21 -16.16 0.25 -18.84
N CYS A 22 -14.82 0.28 -18.92
CA CYS A 22 -14.09 1.51 -19.17
C CYS A 22 -14.36 2.04 -20.58
N THR A 23 -14.63 3.34 -20.70
CA THR A 23 -14.82 4.00 -22.00
C THR A 23 -13.50 4.21 -22.73
N ASN A 24 -12.40 4.42 -21.99
CA ASN A 24 -11.08 4.67 -22.53
C ASN A 24 -10.08 3.58 -22.13
N ILE A 25 -9.27 3.15 -23.08
CA ILE A 25 -8.22 2.14 -22.86
C ILE A 25 -7.17 2.62 -21.82
N HIS A 26 -6.95 3.92 -21.69
CA HIS A 26 -5.99 4.48 -20.74
C HIS A 26 -6.50 4.53 -19.28
N GLN A 27 -7.80 4.35 -19.05
CA GLN A 27 -8.39 4.26 -17.71
C GLN A 27 -8.18 2.89 -17.07
N ILE A 28 -7.78 1.89 -17.85
CA ILE A 28 -7.57 0.54 -17.32
C ILE A 28 -6.50 0.58 -16.22
N PRO A 29 -6.80 0.04 -15.04
CA PRO A 29 -5.85 0.01 -13.93
C PRO A 29 -4.62 -0.83 -14.28
N LYS A 30 -3.45 -0.32 -13.90
CA LYS A 30 -2.16 -0.99 -14.09
C LYS A 30 -1.35 -0.93 -12.81
N VAL A 31 -0.41 -1.86 -12.66
CA VAL A 31 0.58 -1.79 -11.58
C VAL A 31 1.63 -0.75 -11.97
N THR A 32 1.88 0.21 -11.09
CA THR A 32 2.82 1.32 -11.31
C THR A 32 4.20 1.04 -10.75
N GLN A 33 4.25 0.56 -9.51
CA GLN A 33 5.48 0.25 -8.80
C GLN A 33 5.22 -0.78 -7.70
N ILE A 34 6.28 -1.45 -7.27
CA ILE A 34 6.25 -2.34 -6.11
C ILE A 34 7.35 -1.89 -5.15
N THR A 35 6.97 -1.64 -3.90
CA THR A 35 7.93 -1.34 -2.84
C THR A 35 8.08 -2.56 -1.96
N VAL A 36 9.31 -3.06 -1.82
CA VAL A 36 9.66 -4.12 -0.88
C VAL A 36 10.41 -3.51 0.29
N SER A 37 9.98 -3.80 1.50
CA SER A 37 10.60 -3.29 2.72
C SER A 37 10.98 -4.42 3.65
N GLY A 38 12.16 -4.33 4.26
CA GLY A 38 12.63 -5.20 5.34
C GLY A 38 12.89 -4.36 6.58
N ALA A 39 12.33 -4.77 7.71
CA ALA A 39 12.60 -4.15 9.00
C ALA A 39 13.59 -5.00 9.81
N THR A 40 14.34 -4.35 10.68
CA THR A 40 15.17 -5.03 11.68
C THR A 40 14.44 -5.09 13.01
N HIS A 41 14.59 -6.20 13.73
CA HIS A 41 14.04 -6.30 15.07
C HIS A 41 15.00 -5.65 16.09
N GLY A 42 14.53 -4.58 16.71
CA GLY A 42 15.17 -4.01 17.90
C GLY A 42 16.07 -2.80 17.66
N PRO A 43 16.26 -1.99 18.72
CA PRO A 43 17.14 -0.84 18.67
C PRO A 43 18.58 -1.33 18.61
N LEU A 44 19.30 -0.78 17.70
CA LEU A 44 20.74 -0.85 17.46
C LEU A 44 21.58 -1.55 18.52
N GLY A 45 22.30 -2.58 18.13
CA GLY A 45 23.57 -2.89 18.71
C GLY A 45 23.73 -4.19 19.49
N LYS A 46 22.78 -5.11 19.38
CA LYS A 46 23.05 -6.46 19.91
C LYS A 46 23.11 -7.47 18.76
N GLY A 47 24.30 -7.67 18.25
CA GLY A 47 24.61 -8.78 17.36
C GLY A 47 24.13 -8.62 15.91
N LEU A 48 23.53 -9.64 15.38
CA LEU A 48 23.16 -9.89 13.99
C LEU A 48 22.02 -8.99 13.42
N ASP A 49 21.38 -8.17 14.25
CA ASP A 49 20.22 -7.34 13.86
C ASP A 49 20.58 -6.01 13.20
N HIS A 50 21.65 -6.00 12.42
CA HIS A 50 22.09 -4.78 11.76
C HIS A 50 21.23 -4.48 10.52
N PRO A 51 20.84 -3.22 10.26
CA PRO A 51 20.04 -2.85 9.08
C PRO A 51 20.71 -3.19 7.76
N ILE A 52 22.02 -3.40 7.73
CA ILE A 52 22.78 -3.86 6.56
C ILE A 52 22.36 -5.29 6.17
N SER A 53 22.04 -6.17 7.11
CA SER A 53 21.60 -7.53 6.77
C SER A 53 20.24 -7.54 6.06
N SER A 54 19.30 -6.69 6.48
CA SER A 54 18.04 -6.54 5.77
C SER A 54 18.22 -5.91 4.39
N ALA A 55 19.14 -4.97 4.25
CA ALA A 55 19.51 -4.36 2.98
C ALA A 55 20.05 -5.39 2.00
N PHE A 56 20.98 -6.21 2.46
CA PHE A 56 21.58 -7.26 1.68
C PHE A 56 20.56 -8.30 1.21
N LEU A 57 19.66 -8.75 2.10
CA LEU A 57 18.58 -9.68 1.73
C LEU A 57 17.65 -9.10 0.65
N LEU A 58 17.28 -7.82 0.78
CA LEU A 58 16.44 -7.19 -0.24
C LEU A 58 17.17 -7.04 -1.58
N GLU A 59 18.47 -6.75 -1.57
CA GLU A 59 19.29 -6.69 -2.80
C GLU A 59 19.37 -8.05 -3.48
N LEU A 60 19.51 -9.11 -2.72
CA LEU A 60 19.53 -10.47 -3.22
C LEU A 60 18.20 -10.84 -3.91
N ILE A 61 17.08 -10.54 -3.26
CA ILE A 61 15.74 -10.84 -3.76
C ILE A 61 15.39 -10.00 -4.99
N THR A 62 15.72 -8.72 -4.96
CA THR A 62 15.27 -7.78 -5.99
C THR A 62 16.26 -7.59 -7.12
N GLY A 63 17.55 -7.85 -6.88
CA GLY A 63 18.63 -7.55 -7.81
C GLY A 63 18.89 -6.06 -8.02
N GLN A 64 18.36 -5.21 -7.12
CA GLN A 64 18.50 -3.76 -7.16
C GLN A 64 19.00 -3.26 -5.81
N GLN A 65 19.90 -2.27 -5.83
CA GLN A 65 20.44 -1.67 -4.62
C GLN A 65 19.34 -1.15 -3.70
N SER A 66 19.43 -1.50 -2.42
CA SER A 66 18.46 -1.11 -1.39
C SER A 66 18.79 0.25 -0.81
N LYS A 67 17.76 0.95 -0.34
CA LYS A 67 17.89 2.21 0.37
C LYS A 67 17.62 1.99 1.87
N LEU A 68 18.58 2.33 2.71
CA LEU A 68 18.41 2.28 4.15
C LEU A 68 17.41 3.32 4.64
N THR A 69 16.54 2.93 5.56
CA THR A 69 15.51 3.80 6.15
C THR A 69 15.93 4.24 7.55
N ARG A 70 15.68 5.53 7.85
CA ARG A 70 16.02 6.14 9.14
C ARG A 70 14.76 6.45 9.92
N ILE A 71 14.85 6.36 11.23
CA ILE A 71 13.77 6.69 12.17
C ILE A 71 13.53 8.19 12.15
N ARG A 72 12.27 8.59 12.01
CA ARG A 72 11.85 10.00 11.96
C ARG A 72 11.66 10.63 13.34
N ARG A 73 11.18 9.85 14.32
CA ARG A 73 10.90 10.33 15.68
C ARG A 73 11.48 9.37 16.68
N GLY A 74 12.27 9.88 17.62
CA GLY A 74 12.79 9.09 18.72
C GLY A 74 11.69 8.73 19.74
N ASN A 75 11.84 7.58 20.38
CA ASN A 75 10.99 7.16 21.49
C ASN A 75 11.88 6.71 22.66
N ALA A 76 11.89 7.51 23.73
CA ALA A 76 12.73 7.26 24.89
C ALA A 76 12.38 5.93 25.60
N ARG A 77 11.09 5.55 25.62
CA ARG A 77 10.62 4.31 26.26
C ARG A 77 11.25 3.06 25.62
N TYR A 78 11.43 3.08 24.30
CA TYR A 78 12.04 1.98 23.55
C TYR A 78 13.53 2.18 23.28
N LYS A 79 14.16 3.22 23.86
CA LYS A 79 15.57 3.56 23.64
C LYS A 79 15.92 3.82 22.17
N VAL A 80 14.95 4.26 21.39
CA VAL A 80 15.10 4.56 19.97
C VAL A 80 15.38 6.05 19.79
N ARG A 81 16.47 6.41 19.12
CA ARG A 81 16.85 7.79 18.82
C ARG A 81 16.47 8.16 17.38
N GLU A 82 16.20 9.43 17.17
CA GLU A 82 16.00 9.98 15.83
C GLU A 82 17.26 9.82 14.96
N GLY A 83 17.07 9.54 13.67
CA GLY A 83 18.17 9.35 12.71
C GLY A 83 18.80 7.96 12.69
N PHE A 84 18.45 7.06 13.61
CA PHE A 84 18.96 5.69 13.58
C PHE A 84 18.43 4.93 12.36
N LEU A 85 19.26 4.00 11.85
CA LEU A 85 18.89 3.08 10.79
C LEU A 85 18.03 1.96 11.37
N GLU A 86 16.85 1.74 10.79
CA GLU A 86 15.88 0.75 11.27
C GLU A 86 15.65 -0.38 10.28
N GLY A 87 15.79 -0.11 9.00
CA GLY A 87 15.51 -1.09 7.97
C GLY A 87 15.97 -0.65 6.60
N SER A 88 15.49 -1.35 5.60
CA SER A 88 15.80 -1.08 4.21
C SER A 88 14.54 -1.16 3.34
N LYS A 89 14.55 -0.50 2.19
CA LYS A 89 13.49 -0.57 1.20
C LYS A 89 14.05 -0.54 -0.22
N VAL A 90 13.35 -1.21 -1.12
CA VAL A 90 13.60 -1.17 -2.56
C VAL A 90 12.31 -0.84 -3.28
N THR A 91 12.37 0.04 -4.26
CA THR A 91 11.22 0.35 -5.13
C THR A 91 11.51 -0.16 -6.53
N LEU A 92 10.68 -1.07 -7.01
CA LEU A 92 10.81 -1.72 -8.30
C LEU A 92 9.89 -1.07 -9.32
N HIS A 93 10.42 -0.85 -10.53
CA HIS A 93 9.68 -0.31 -11.67
C HIS A 93 9.92 -1.14 -12.92
N GLY A 94 9.05 -0.99 -13.90
CA GLY A 94 9.23 -1.51 -15.25
C GLY A 94 9.49 -3.03 -15.31
N ARG A 95 10.55 -3.46 -15.99
CA ARG A 95 10.85 -4.88 -16.23
C ARG A 95 11.10 -5.66 -14.93
N GLN A 96 11.85 -5.08 -14.00
CA GLN A 96 12.17 -5.73 -12.73
C GLN A 96 10.92 -5.96 -11.88
N MET A 97 10.01 -4.99 -11.86
CA MET A 97 8.72 -5.10 -11.20
C MET A 97 7.91 -6.31 -11.71
N TRP A 98 7.80 -6.46 -13.03
CA TRP A 98 7.06 -7.58 -13.63
C TRP A 98 7.72 -8.94 -13.37
N ASN A 99 9.05 -9.00 -13.41
CA ASN A 99 9.78 -10.21 -13.09
C ASN A 99 9.63 -10.60 -11.62
N PHE A 100 9.64 -9.61 -10.73
CA PHE A 100 9.41 -9.84 -9.30
C PHE A 100 7.99 -10.35 -9.03
N MET A 101 6.97 -9.76 -9.69
CA MET A 101 5.58 -10.24 -9.56
C MET A 101 5.41 -11.67 -10.04
N ASP A 102 6.01 -12.03 -11.16
CA ASP A 102 5.97 -13.39 -11.68
C ASP A 102 6.53 -14.39 -10.67
N ARG A 103 7.72 -14.13 -10.11
CA ARG A 103 8.32 -14.97 -9.06
C ARG A 103 7.49 -15.03 -7.79
N LEU A 104 6.94 -13.88 -7.36
CA LEU A 104 6.10 -13.79 -6.17
C LEU A 104 4.88 -14.71 -6.27
N VAL A 105 4.14 -14.62 -7.37
CA VAL A 105 2.88 -15.38 -7.54
C VAL A 105 3.13 -16.85 -7.83
N THR A 106 4.13 -17.17 -8.66
CA THR A 106 4.35 -18.56 -9.12
C THR A 106 5.20 -19.39 -8.17
N MET A 107 6.12 -18.78 -7.43
CA MET A 107 7.11 -19.51 -6.63
C MET A 107 6.99 -19.22 -5.14
N VAL A 108 6.95 -17.95 -4.75
CA VAL A 108 7.07 -17.56 -3.34
C VAL A 108 5.80 -17.85 -2.55
N LEU A 109 4.64 -17.42 -3.05
CA LEU A 109 3.36 -17.62 -2.35
C LEU A 109 3.01 -19.10 -2.14
N PRO A 110 3.17 -20.01 -3.15
CA PRO A 110 2.89 -21.43 -2.94
C PRO A 110 3.87 -22.13 -2.00
N ARG A 111 5.07 -21.59 -1.81
CA ARG A 111 6.10 -22.18 -0.92
C ARG A 111 5.94 -21.80 0.54
N GLN A 112 5.10 -20.82 0.86
CA GLN A 112 4.83 -20.48 2.25
C GLN A 112 4.08 -21.61 2.94
N THR A 113 4.60 -22.07 4.09
CA THR A 113 4.08 -23.23 4.84
C THR A 113 2.64 -23.03 5.32
N ASP A 114 2.31 -21.83 5.82
CA ASP A 114 0.99 -21.52 6.40
C ASP A 114 0.16 -20.60 5.50
N PHE A 115 0.28 -20.77 4.18
CA PHE A 115 -0.41 -19.89 3.25
C PHE A 115 -1.88 -20.27 3.08
N ALA A 116 -2.76 -19.52 3.73
CA ALA A 116 -4.22 -19.69 3.60
C ALA A 116 -4.83 -18.85 2.44
N GLY A 117 -4.02 -18.08 1.73
CA GLY A 117 -4.45 -17.11 0.70
C GLY A 117 -4.27 -15.67 1.14
N LEU A 118 -4.37 -14.75 0.19
CA LEU A 118 -4.23 -13.31 0.43
C LEU A 118 -5.53 -12.72 0.98
N GLN A 119 -5.42 -11.94 2.04
CA GLN A 119 -6.58 -11.29 2.65
C GLN A 119 -7.12 -10.17 1.76
N HIS A 120 -8.44 -10.06 1.67
CA HIS A 120 -9.09 -9.03 0.88
C HIS A 120 -9.17 -7.66 1.56
N ASP A 121 -8.86 -7.57 2.85
CA ASP A 121 -8.93 -6.34 3.63
C ASP A 121 -7.61 -5.55 3.67
N SER A 122 -6.55 -6.06 3.03
CA SER A 122 -5.22 -5.44 3.02
C SER A 122 -5.06 -4.34 1.95
N PHE A 123 -6.16 -3.76 1.48
CA PHE A 123 -6.19 -2.57 0.63
C PHE A 123 -6.20 -1.30 1.48
N ASP A 124 -5.70 -0.20 0.92
CA ASP A 124 -5.55 1.09 1.62
C ASP A 124 -6.71 2.09 1.40
N GLY A 125 -7.78 1.70 0.71
CA GLY A 125 -8.87 2.59 0.30
C GLY A 125 -8.60 3.36 -1.01
N ARG A 126 -7.40 3.25 -1.55
CA ARG A 126 -6.98 3.92 -2.80
C ARG A 126 -6.48 2.96 -3.87
N GLY A 127 -6.81 1.69 -3.72
CA GLY A 127 -6.44 0.65 -4.67
C GLY A 127 -5.00 0.14 -4.58
N ASN A 128 -4.23 0.47 -3.55
CA ASN A 128 -2.94 -0.15 -3.30
C ASN A 128 -3.10 -1.36 -2.39
N TYR A 129 -2.25 -2.36 -2.56
CA TYR A 129 -2.33 -3.61 -1.83
C TYR A 129 -1.05 -3.91 -1.06
N SER A 130 -1.16 -4.39 0.17
CA SER A 130 -0.04 -4.74 1.03
C SER A 130 -0.01 -6.23 1.37
N ILE A 131 1.18 -6.84 1.29
CA ILE A 131 1.41 -8.25 1.61
C ILE A 131 2.55 -8.33 2.62
N GLY A 132 2.35 -9.07 3.70
CA GLY A 132 3.41 -9.44 4.63
C GLY A 132 3.85 -10.88 4.40
N ILE A 133 5.14 -11.10 4.16
CA ILE A 133 5.75 -12.42 4.07
C ILE A 133 6.55 -12.64 5.34
N ARG A 134 6.23 -13.70 6.10
CA ARG A 134 6.95 -14.02 7.34
C ARG A 134 8.31 -14.64 7.05
N ASP A 135 8.33 -15.63 6.16
CA ASP A 135 9.53 -16.40 5.88
C ASP A 135 10.21 -15.95 4.59
N ILE A 136 11.34 -15.29 4.73
CA ILE A 136 12.15 -14.85 3.58
C ILE A 136 12.76 -16.04 2.82
N ASN A 137 12.91 -17.20 3.48
CA ASN A 137 13.42 -18.43 2.86
C ASN A 137 12.54 -18.96 1.71
N ALA A 138 11.30 -18.50 1.61
CA ALA A 138 10.43 -18.82 0.48
C ALA A 138 10.98 -18.32 -0.87
N PHE A 139 11.89 -17.34 -0.86
CA PHE A 139 12.57 -16.88 -2.06
C PHE A 139 13.72 -17.80 -2.42
N LEU A 140 13.73 -18.30 -3.67
CA LEU A 140 14.78 -19.20 -4.16
C LEU A 140 16.18 -18.58 -4.14
N GLU A 141 16.27 -17.28 -4.35
CA GLU A 141 17.52 -16.55 -4.34
C GLU A 141 18.17 -16.57 -2.94
N VAL A 142 17.36 -16.57 -1.92
CA VAL A 142 17.82 -16.64 -0.52
C VAL A 142 18.21 -18.07 -0.18
N GLU A 143 17.42 -19.06 -0.55
CA GLU A 143 17.68 -20.46 -0.30
C GLU A 143 18.97 -20.94 -0.99
N ALA A 144 19.22 -20.52 -2.22
CA ALA A 144 20.42 -20.87 -2.96
C ALA A 144 21.74 -20.44 -2.29
N GLN A 145 21.69 -19.42 -1.43
CA GLN A 145 22.85 -18.89 -0.72
C GLN A 145 22.93 -19.30 0.76
N HIS A 146 22.17 -20.31 1.15
CA HIS A 146 21.99 -20.74 2.55
C HIS A 146 23.29 -21.07 3.30
N GLY A 147 24.38 -21.41 2.65
CA GLY A 147 25.60 -21.83 3.34
C GLY A 147 26.51 -20.71 3.84
N ASN A 148 26.59 -19.57 3.15
CA ASN A 148 27.63 -18.56 3.42
C ASN A 148 27.12 -17.22 3.97
N VAL A 149 25.87 -16.89 3.66
CA VAL A 149 25.32 -15.54 3.92
C VAL A 149 24.21 -15.56 4.95
N LEU A 150 23.60 -16.68 5.11
CA LEU A 150 22.36 -16.85 5.86
C LEU A 150 22.54 -16.91 7.37
N ASN A 151 23.64 -17.45 7.86
CA ASN A 151 23.95 -17.40 9.28
C ASN A 151 23.99 -15.95 9.81
N PHE A 152 24.35 -15.00 8.95
CA PHE A 152 24.36 -13.59 9.29
C PHE A 152 23.00 -12.89 9.16
N ALA A 153 22.15 -13.34 8.27
CA ALA A 153 20.93 -12.62 7.91
C ALA A 153 19.62 -13.31 8.33
N LEU A 154 19.61 -14.64 8.48
CA LEU A 154 18.41 -15.44 8.72
C LEU A 154 18.14 -15.81 10.19
N ASP A 155 19.15 -15.71 11.04
CA ASP A 155 19.04 -16.11 12.46
C ASP A 155 17.93 -15.36 13.24
N SER A 156 17.31 -14.37 12.63
CA SER A 156 16.32 -13.50 13.27
C SER A 156 14.88 -13.68 12.80
N GLY A 157 14.55 -14.73 12.00
CA GLY A 157 13.16 -14.98 11.58
C GLY A 157 12.48 -13.78 10.92
N ARG A 158 13.22 -13.06 10.08
CA ARG A 158 12.77 -11.79 9.51
C ARG A 158 11.77 -12.00 8.40
N GLY A 159 10.74 -11.14 8.39
CA GLY A 159 9.81 -11.03 7.31
C GLY A 159 10.09 -9.83 6.40
N CYS A 160 9.40 -9.77 5.27
CA CYS A 160 9.39 -8.60 4.41
C CYS A 160 7.97 -8.14 4.12
N GLY A 161 7.80 -6.82 4.00
CA GLY A 161 6.57 -6.20 3.53
C GLY A 161 6.65 -5.86 2.05
N ILE A 162 5.64 -6.22 1.30
CA ILE A 162 5.53 -5.94 -0.14
C ILE A 162 4.32 -5.05 -0.36
N TYR A 163 4.52 -3.89 -0.95
CA TYR A 163 3.48 -2.91 -1.24
C TYR A 163 3.34 -2.78 -2.75
N ILE A 164 2.18 -3.14 -3.28
CA ILE A 164 1.85 -3.07 -4.70
C ILE A 164 1.06 -1.79 -4.92
N HIS A 165 1.64 -0.85 -5.64
CA HIS A 165 0.97 0.38 -6.02
C HIS A 165 0.32 0.24 -7.39
N THR A 166 -0.96 0.57 -7.46
CA THR A 166 -1.72 0.51 -8.69
C THR A 166 -2.18 1.90 -9.12
N SER A 167 -2.69 2.01 -10.33
CA SER A 167 -3.35 3.22 -10.82
C SER A 167 -4.86 3.18 -10.64
N ALA A 168 -5.40 2.16 -9.98
CA ALA A 168 -6.81 2.06 -9.66
C ALA A 168 -7.26 3.18 -8.72
N GLN A 169 -8.48 3.65 -8.87
CA GLN A 169 -9.05 4.67 -7.98
C GLN A 169 -9.75 4.06 -6.77
N THR A 170 -10.27 2.84 -6.93
CA THR A 170 -11.00 2.11 -5.90
C THR A 170 -10.39 0.75 -5.61
N ASP A 171 -10.60 0.25 -4.40
CA ASP A 171 -10.13 -1.09 -4.00
C ASP A 171 -10.79 -2.21 -4.80
N ALA A 172 -12.04 -1.99 -5.26
CA ALA A 172 -12.75 -2.94 -6.09
C ALA A 172 -12.07 -3.13 -7.45
N GLU A 173 -11.65 -2.04 -8.10
CA GLU A 173 -10.90 -2.08 -9.36
C GLU A 173 -9.53 -2.75 -9.18
N ALA A 174 -8.82 -2.41 -8.11
CA ALA A 174 -7.53 -3.02 -7.79
C ALA A 174 -7.66 -4.52 -7.53
N ARG A 175 -8.72 -4.95 -6.84
CA ARG A 175 -8.99 -6.36 -6.60
C ARG A 175 -9.23 -7.11 -7.91
N VAL A 176 -10.03 -6.55 -8.83
CA VAL A 176 -10.26 -7.15 -10.14
C VAL A 176 -8.94 -7.25 -10.93
N LEU A 177 -8.10 -6.20 -10.89
CA LEU A 177 -6.78 -6.21 -11.51
C LEU A 177 -5.88 -7.32 -10.95
N LEU A 178 -5.73 -7.40 -9.62
CA LEU A 178 -4.85 -8.39 -8.99
C LEU A 178 -5.38 -9.82 -9.15
N SER A 179 -6.71 -10.03 -9.12
CA SER A 179 -7.31 -11.34 -9.39
C SER A 179 -7.08 -11.79 -10.83
N ALA A 180 -7.18 -10.87 -11.81
CA ALA A 180 -6.85 -11.15 -13.21
C ALA A 180 -5.34 -11.48 -13.40
N LEU A 181 -4.48 -10.91 -12.56
CA LEU A 181 -3.06 -11.25 -12.46
C LEU A 181 -2.79 -12.55 -11.67
N ARG A 182 -3.82 -13.33 -11.36
CA ARG A 182 -3.74 -14.62 -10.65
C ARG A 182 -3.17 -14.56 -9.23
N PHE A 183 -3.37 -13.45 -8.53
CA PHE A 183 -3.09 -13.43 -7.11
C PHE A 183 -4.09 -14.31 -6.35
N PRO A 184 -3.63 -15.23 -5.49
CA PRO A 184 -4.48 -16.19 -4.78
C PRO A 184 -5.18 -15.54 -3.58
N PHE A 185 -6.27 -14.83 -3.81
CA PHE A 185 -7.10 -14.29 -2.74
C PHE A 185 -7.90 -15.39 -2.05
N THR A 186 -8.03 -15.29 -0.72
CA THR A 186 -8.99 -16.10 0.02
C THR A 186 -10.39 -15.83 -0.50
N CYS A 187 -11.17 -16.91 -0.68
CA CYS A 187 -12.55 -16.79 -1.09
C CYS A 187 -13.33 -16.08 0.02
N ALA A 188 -13.53 -14.76 -0.11
CA ALA A 188 -14.46 -14.06 0.77
C ALA A 188 -15.87 -14.64 0.59
N PRO A 189 -16.66 -14.78 1.65
CA PRO A 189 -18.08 -15.08 1.48
C PRO A 189 -18.65 -14.03 0.52
N ARG A 190 -19.39 -14.50 -0.48
CA ARG A 190 -19.91 -13.71 -1.59
C ARG A 190 -20.65 -12.46 -1.10
N LEU A 191 -19.93 -11.38 -0.90
CA LEU A 191 -20.52 -10.05 -0.90
C LEU A 191 -20.74 -9.71 -2.37
N ALA A 192 -22.00 -9.64 -2.77
CA ALA A 192 -22.38 -9.21 -4.10
C ALA A 192 -21.62 -7.92 -4.44
N VAL A 193 -20.78 -7.98 -5.46
CA VAL A 193 -20.18 -6.78 -6.03
C VAL A 193 -21.30 -6.03 -6.70
N SER A 194 -22.00 -5.17 -5.94
CA SER A 194 -22.79 -4.12 -6.54
C SER A 194 -21.78 -3.20 -7.21
N VAL A 195 -21.66 -3.32 -8.51
CA VAL A 195 -21.01 -2.32 -9.36
C VAL A 195 -21.73 -1.01 -9.06
N ALA A 196 -21.14 -0.19 -8.18
CA ALA A 196 -21.64 1.15 -7.94
C ALA A 196 -21.43 1.91 -9.24
N GLN A 197 -22.52 1.96 -10.03
CA GLN A 197 -22.62 2.90 -11.12
C GLN A 197 -22.37 4.28 -10.52
N SER A 198 -21.31 4.92 -10.94
CA SER A 198 -21.07 6.33 -10.64
C SER A 198 -22.35 7.09 -10.96
N PRO A 199 -22.92 7.89 -10.03
CA PRO A 199 -24.09 8.66 -10.32
C PRO A 199 -23.76 9.61 -11.46
N SER A 200 -24.28 9.32 -12.66
CA SER A 200 -24.27 10.24 -13.78
C SER A 200 -24.73 11.61 -13.25
N ARG A 201 -23.85 12.57 -13.37
CA ARG A 201 -24.05 13.98 -13.10
C ARG A 201 -25.40 14.39 -13.71
N ARG A 202 -26.49 14.35 -12.91
CA ARG A 202 -27.78 14.88 -13.33
C ARG A 202 -27.59 16.36 -13.58
N LEU A 203 -27.63 16.74 -14.83
CA LEU A 203 -27.84 18.11 -15.27
C LEU A 203 -29.10 18.62 -14.56
N ARG A 204 -28.91 19.57 -13.65
CA ARG A 204 -30.03 20.31 -13.07
C ARG A 204 -30.70 21.06 -14.22
N PRO A 205 -32.03 20.90 -14.45
CA PRO A 205 -32.73 21.80 -15.34
C PRO A 205 -32.71 23.19 -14.74
N ALA A 206 -32.29 24.16 -15.57
CA ALA A 206 -32.40 25.57 -15.26
C ALA A 206 -33.86 25.92 -15.06
N VAL A 207 -34.28 26.21 -13.83
CA VAL A 207 -35.57 26.78 -13.52
C VAL A 207 -35.47 28.28 -13.71
N ALA A 208 -36.18 28.77 -14.68
CA ALA A 208 -36.38 30.14 -15.03
C ALA A 208 -36.91 30.97 -13.85
N SER A 209 -36.37 32.16 -13.75
CA SER A 209 -36.79 33.28 -12.91
C SER A 209 -38.29 33.55 -12.94
N ALA A 210 -38.91 33.67 -11.79
CA ALA A 210 -40.10 34.53 -11.62
C ALA A 210 -39.91 35.43 -10.41
N VAL A 211 -39.92 36.69 -10.75
CA VAL A 211 -39.99 37.88 -9.92
C VAL A 211 -41.21 37.84 -8.98
N THR A 212 -41.06 38.15 -7.69
CA THR A 212 -41.98 39.04 -6.97
C THR A 212 -41.40 39.38 -5.61
N ARG A 213 -41.10 40.68 -5.38
CA ARG A 213 -41.09 41.31 -4.04
C ARG A 213 -42.52 41.72 -3.69
N PRO A 214 -42.90 41.89 -2.37
CA PRO A 214 -42.55 43.06 -1.58
C PRO A 214 -42.30 42.77 -0.10
N SER A 215 -41.42 43.57 0.53
CA SER A 215 -41.66 44.63 1.53
C SER A 215 -42.27 44.26 2.92
N ILE A 216 -41.57 44.79 3.89
CA ILE A 216 -41.96 45.40 5.20
C ILE A 216 -41.37 44.70 6.43
N ALA A 217 -40.43 45.38 7.00
CA ALA A 217 -40.15 45.80 8.39
C ALA A 217 -40.53 44.87 9.56
N ALA A 218 -39.54 44.61 10.39
CA ALA A 218 -39.55 44.93 11.83
C ALA A 218 -38.18 44.62 12.48
N ALA A 219 -37.62 45.64 13.06
CA ALA A 219 -36.52 45.63 13.98
C ALA A 219 -36.92 44.94 15.29
N VAL A 220 -35.96 44.24 15.94
CA VAL A 220 -35.83 44.22 17.40
C VAL A 220 -34.49 43.58 17.81
N LEU A 221 -33.66 44.39 18.43
CA LEU A 221 -32.72 44.24 19.54
C LEU A 221 -31.92 42.93 19.75
N SER A 222 -30.61 43.12 19.68
CA SER A 222 -29.59 42.34 20.36
C SER A 222 -29.51 42.65 21.86
N PRO A 223 -29.07 41.76 22.71
CA PRO A 223 -28.24 42.17 23.82
C PRO A 223 -26.83 41.57 23.81
N ARG A 224 -25.92 42.45 24.14
CA ARG A 224 -24.48 42.30 24.34
C ARG A 224 -24.12 41.27 25.41
N ARG A 225 -23.05 40.55 25.18
CA ARG A 225 -22.28 39.84 26.19
C ARG A 225 -21.32 40.77 26.89
N PRO A 226 -21.14 40.66 28.23
CA PRO A 226 -20.07 41.34 28.93
C PRO A 226 -18.78 40.50 28.92
N SER A 227 -17.68 41.18 28.72
CA SER A 227 -16.30 40.81 28.95
C SER A 227 -16.03 40.50 30.42
N ARG A 228 -15.25 39.50 30.74
CA ARG A 228 -14.56 39.39 32.03
C ARG A 228 -13.07 39.28 31.81
N ALA A 229 -12.42 40.34 32.26
CA ALA A 229 -11.00 40.51 32.38
C ALA A 229 -10.41 39.74 33.56
N ALA A 230 -9.20 39.32 33.39
CA ALA A 230 -8.03 39.21 34.24
C ALA A 230 -8.20 39.19 35.79
N VAL A 231 -7.53 38.22 36.42
CA VAL A 231 -6.78 38.48 37.65
C VAL A 231 -5.54 37.57 37.65
N CYS A 232 -4.38 38.24 37.76
CA CYS A 232 -3.07 37.73 38.16
C CYS A 232 -3.09 37.30 39.64
N SER A 233 -2.28 36.31 40.00
CA SER A 233 -1.36 36.41 41.16
C SER A 233 -0.53 35.11 41.30
N ALA A 234 0.77 35.21 41.23
CA ALA A 234 1.76 34.39 41.95
C ALA A 234 1.92 35.06 43.37
N PRO A 235 2.75 34.55 44.30
CA PRO A 235 3.74 33.47 44.31
C PRO A 235 3.66 32.61 45.60
N ASN A 236 4.29 31.44 45.59
CA ASN A 236 5.32 30.99 46.58
C ASN A 236 5.88 29.66 46.11
#